data_9b0a660febe673677ce532e77703e828
#
_entry.id   9b0a660febe673677ce532e77703e828
#
_cell.length_a   1.000
_cell.length_b   1.000
_cell.length_c   1.000
_cell.angle_alpha   90.00
_cell.angle_beta   90.00
_cell.angle_gamma   90.00
#
_symmetry.space_group_name_H-M   'P 1'
#
loop_
_entity.id
_entity.type
_entity.pdbx_description
1 polymer ?
#
loop_
_entity_poly.entity_id
_entity_poly.type
_entity_poly.pdbx_seq_one_letter_code
_entity_poly.pdbx_strand_id
1 'polypeptide(L)'
;MSNEEQVKTGNGVEAASAAASPSLVEVAAIAAADATFRRVPVKRELMADAFTTIEAMRRVRAVSNHCFLLESAEADARWGRYSFLGFSPSVELTCVNGELTVTTDVEGPNPQVVRAQVDHPGHALRELIARHKSPQLPGFPPFAGGLVGYFSYDYLKYAEPTLRREGMGREDFLDADLMVFDRVICFDSYRQKVVLVSSVDVSDPAQGAMAASYSAAVAELDRMQEILTTGEKHDFAPLHLERDLAPVYDQERYEQMVRTAQGHIHEGDIFQVVLSDPITAPATGSLFDVYRTLRCTNPSPYMVFMTSDDVEIAAASPETLAKLENGKLFTYPLAGTRPRGKTPEEDAELERGLLADEKELAEHNMLVDLGRNDIGRVAALGSVEVESYHNVLRFSHVMHIGSTVSGRIAADKDAVDVIDSILPAGTLSGAPKLRACQIISELEGAKRGIYGGAIGYLDFSGNLDTCIGIRLAYKKNGEVCVQSGAGIVADSVPAREFQECTNKARAVVEAVRAAEGGLA
;
A
#
# COMPACT_ATOMS: atom_id res chain seq x y z
N MET A 1 -38.03 35.90 56.15
CA MET A 1 -36.79 35.22 56.58
C MET A 1 -36.49 34.21 55.51
N SER A 2 -35.54 34.55 54.71
CA SER A 2 -35.04 33.89 53.53
C SER A 2 -34.16 32.68 53.86
N ASN A 3 -34.32 31.60 53.14
CA ASN A 3 -33.24 30.59 52.94
C ASN A 3 -33.08 30.33 51.46
N GLU A 4 -32.02 30.89 50.95
CA GLU A 4 -31.47 30.55 49.63
C GLU A 4 -30.64 29.28 49.78
N GLU A 5 -31.10 28.17 49.22
CA GLU A 5 -30.28 26.99 48.97
C GLU A 5 -29.54 27.14 47.65
N GLN A 6 -28.23 27.25 47.73
CA GLN A 6 -27.30 27.21 46.58
C GLN A 6 -27.32 25.81 45.98
N VAL A 7 -27.83 25.71 44.75
CA VAL A 7 -27.65 24.55 43.88
C VAL A 7 -26.24 24.59 43.31
N LYS A 8 -25.37 23.73 43.81
CA LYS A 8 -24.07 23.43 43.18
C LYS A 8 -24.29 22.62 41.91
N THR A 9 -24.25 23.27 40.76
CA THR A 9 -24.10 22.63 39.46
C THR A 9 -22.66 22.22 39.28
N GLY A 10 -22.36 20.95 39.55
CA GLY A 10 -21.12 20.29 39.21
C GLY A 10 -21.41 19.13 38.29
N ASN A 11 -21.74 19.39 37.03
CA ASN A 11 -21.72 18.37 35.97
C ASN A 11 -20.37 18.41 35.27
N GLY A 12 -19.35 17.84 35.91
CA GLY A 12 -18.22 17.30 35.19
C GLY A 12 -18.62 15.95 34.59
N VAL A 13 -18.95 15.92 33.32
CA VAL A 13 -18.99 14.66 32.58
C VAL A 13 -17.53 14.26 32.41
N GLU A 14 -16.98 13.52 33.38
CA GLU A 14 -15.79 12.72 33.16
C GLU A 14 -16.17 11.72 32.04
N ALA A 15 -15.64 11.94 30.86
CA ALA A 15 -15.66 10.94 29.78
C ALA A 15 -14.91 9.73 30.33
N ALA A 16 -15.66 8.71 30.77
CA ALA A 16 -15.10 7.44 31.21
C ALA A 16 -14.24 6.91 30.05
N SER A 17 -12.91 6.95 30.21
CA SER A 17 -11.97 6.32 29.30
C SER A 17 -12.39 4.87 29.13
N ALA A 18 -12.77 4.45 27.91
CA ALA A 18 -13.13 3.06 27.67
C ALA A 18 -11.97 2.15 28.09
N ALA A 19 -12.25 1.13 28.89
CA ALA A 19 -11.22 0.19 29.33
C ALA A 19 -10.58 -0.52 28.15
N ALA A 20 -9.30 -0.85 28.28
CA ALA A 20 -8.60 -1.65 27.26
C ALA A 20 -9.21 -3.06 27.20
N SER A 21 -9.33 -3.62 26.00
CA SER A 21 -9.85 -4.97 25.73
C SER A 21 -8.93 -5.69 24.73
N PRO A 22 -8.62 -6.98 24.94
CA PRO A 22 -8.95 -7.82 26.10
C PRO A 22 -8.25 -7.40 27.40
N SER A 23 -8.78 -7.85 28.54
CA SER A 23 -8.16 -7.69 29.86
C SER A 23 -6.90 -8.56 30.00
N LEU A 24 -6.06 -8.28 31.00
CA LEU A 24 -4.84 -9.07 31.26
C LEU A 24 -5.14 -10.58 31.42
N VAL A 25 -6.26 -10.93 32.08
CA VAL A 25 -6.67 -12.33 32.27
C VAL A 25 -7.01 -13.00 30.92
N GLU A 26 -7.71 -12.28 30.06
CA GLU A 26 -8.05 -12.77 28.71
C GLU A 26 -6.80 -12.86 27.83
N VAL A 27 -5.88 -11.88 27.90
CA VAL A 27 -4.58 -11.93 27.21
C VAL A 27 -3.79 -13.17 27.62
N ALA A 28 -3.73 -13.48 28.93
CA ALA A 28 -3.06 -14.67 29.43
C ALA A 28 -3.71 -15.97 28.92
N ALA A 29 -5.04 -16.00 28.84
CA ALA A 29 -5.77 -17.16 28.29
C ALA A 29 -5.51 -17.34 26.79
N ILE A 30 -5.47 -16.25 26.01
CA ILE A 30 -5.15 -16.26 24.57
C ILE A 30 -3.72 -16.78 24.35
N ALA A 31 -2.75 -16.24 25.10
CA ALA A 31 -1.35 -16.69 25.02
C ALA A 31 -1.16 -18.15 25.40
N ALA A 32 -1.92 -18.65 26.37
CA ALA A 32 -1.88 -20.07 26.77
C ALA A 32 -2.53 -21.01 25.75
N ALA A 33 -3.47 -20.52 24.93
CA ALA A 33 -4.14 -21.33 23.90
C ALA A 33 -3.22 -21.67 22.71
N ASP A 34 -2.25 -20.80 22.38
CA ASP A 34 -1.23 -21.08 21.34
C ASP A 34 0.12 -20.45 21.76
N ALA A 35 1.04 -21.32 22.21
CA ALA A 35 2.37 -20.91 22.63
C ALA A 35 3.27 -20.34 21.50
N THR A 36 2.80 -20.35 20.25
CA THR A 36 3.52 -19.72 19.13
C THR A 36 3.28 -18.22 19.04
N PHE A 37 2.24 -17.68 19.68
CA PHE A 37 2.04 -16.25 19.75
C PHE A 37 3.18 -15.57 20.52
N ARG A 38 3.57 -14.39 20.04
CA ARG A 38 4.57 -13.52 20.62
C ARG A 38 3.95 -12.21 21.07
N ARG A 39 2.84 -11.83 20.44
CA ARG A 39 2.09 -10.61 20.70
C ARG A 39 0.61 -10.94 20.81
N VAL A 40 -0.09 -10.21 21.67
CA VAL A 40 -1.57 -10.23 21.74
C VAL A 40 -2.04 -8.77 21.64
N PRO A 41 -2.87 -8.42 20.63
CA PRO A 41 -3.34 -7.05 20.49
C PRO A 41 -4.34 -6.70 21.59
N VAL A 42 -4.26 -5.46 22.06
CA VAL A 42 -5.24 -4.81 22.94
C VAL A 42 -5.73 -3.54 22.30
N LYS A 43 -7.00 -3.19 22.49
CA LYS A 43 -7.61 -2.02 21.88
C LYS A 43 -8.37 -1.16 22.86
N ARG A 44 -8.57 0.11 22.46
CA ARG A 44 -9.52 1.06 23.03
C ARG A 44 -10.35 1.67 21.92
N GLU A 45 -11.65 1.84 22.13
CA GLU A 45 -12.54 2.48 21.16
C GLU A 45 -12.90 3.89 21.62
N LEU A 46 -12.79 4.86 20.72
CA LEU A 46 -13.20 6.25 20.90
C LEU A 46 -14.32 6.58 19.91
N MET A 47 -15.07 7.65 20.16
CA MET A 47 -15.99 8.20 19.17
C MET A 47 -15.18 8.92 18.06
N ALA A 48 -15.58 8.77 16.79
CA ALA A 48 -14.87 9.37 15.65
C ALA A 48 -15.36 10.80 15.31
N ASP A 49 -16.28 11.36 16.11
CA ASP A 49 -16.95 12.63 15.84
C ASP A 49 -16.05 13.88 15.94
N ALA A 50 -14.89 13.76 16.60
CA ALA A 50 -13.93 14.86 16.78
C ALA A 50 -12.68 14.75 15.90
N PHE A 51 -12.54 13.72 15.07
CA PHE A 51 -11.29 13.43 14.37
C PHE A 51 -11.51 13.16 12.88
N THR A 52 -10.57 13.64 12.07
CA THR A 52 -10.40 13.21 10.67
C THR A 52 -9.05 12.51 10.53
N THR A 53 -8.91 11.66 9.52
CA THR A 53 -7.64 10.98 9.20
C THR A 53 -6.53 11.97 8.87
N ILE A 54 -6.85 13.08 8.18
CA ILE A 54 -5.92 14.17 7.85
C ILE A 54 -5.42 14.88 9.10
N GLU A 55 -6.33 15.19 10.03
CA GLU A 55 -5.96 15.82 11.30
C GLU A 55 -5.13 14.86 12.18
N ALA A 56 -5.52 13.59 12.25
CA ALA A 56 -4.75 12.56 12.94
C ALA A 56 -3.33 12.41 12.35
N MET A 57 -3.20 12.44 11.00
CA MET A 57 -1.90 12.38 10.35
C MET A 57 -1.01 13.57 10.71
N ARG A 58 -1.55 14.79 10.78
CA ARG A 58 -0.79 15.96 11.24
C ARG A 58 -0.29 15.80 12.69
N ARG A 59 -1.08 15.16 13.55
CA ARG A 59 -0.71 14.96 14.95
C ARG A 59 0.32 13.86 15.14
N VAL A 60 0.17 12.72 14.46
CA VAL A 60 1.18 11.65 14.54
C VAL A 60 2.50 12.09 13.89
N ARG A 61 2.46 12.91 12.84
CA ARG A 61 3.65 13.45 12.21
C ARG A 61 4.42 14.44 13.10
N ALA A 62 3.77 15.07 14.07
CA ALA A 62 4.45 15.92 15.05
C ALA A 62 5.32 15.12 16.04
N VAL A 63 5.09 13.82 16.19
CA VAL A 63 5.82 12.95 17.14
C VAL A 63 6.65 11.87 16.46
N SER A 64 6.54 11.71 15.12
CA SER A 64 7.27 10.67 14.37
C SER A 64 7.55 11.14 12.94
N ASN A 65 8.77 10.85 12.46
CA ASN A 65 9.12 11.04 11.04
C ASN A 65 8.68 9.88 10.16
N HIS A 66 8.51 8.70 10.75
CA HIS A 66 8.09 7.48 10.08
C HIS A 66 6.63 7.22 10.36
N CYS A 67 5.77 7.57 9.41
CA CYS A 67 4.33 7.39 9.55
C CYS A 67 3.70 6.92 8.24
N PHE A 68 2.54 6.30 8.37
CA PHE A 68 1.70 5.97 7.23
C PHE A 68 0.24 6.32 7.47
N LEU A 69 -0.46 6.57 6.38
CA LEU A 69 -1.92 6.64 6.29
C LEU A 69 -2.35 5.78 5.10
N LEU A 70 -3.10 4.73 5.38
CA LEU A 70 -3.74 3.88 4.38
C LEU A 70 -5.25 4.08 4.48
N GLU A 71 -5.86 4.56 3.41
CA GLU A 71 -7.30 4.79 3.32
C GLU A 71 -7.88 4.07 2.09
N SER A 72 -9.17 3.85 2.09
CA SER A 72 -9.92 3.51 0.89
C SER A 72 -11.02 4.54 0.67
N ALA A 73 -11.11 5.07 -0.54
CA ALA A 73 -12.11 6.07 -0.89
C ALA A 73 -13.38 5.45 -1.52
N GLU A 74 -13.49 4.12 -1.57
CA GLU A 74 -14.69 3.46 -2.07
C GLU A 74 -15.84 3.54 -1.08
N ALA A 75 -17.03 3.87 -1.58
CA ALA A 75 -18.25 3.94 -0.78
C ALA A 75 -18.83 2.56 -0.39
N ASP A 76 -18.21 1.45 -0.82
CA ASP A 76 -18.65 0.10 -0.49
C ASP A 76 -18.18 -0.27 0.94
N ALA A 77 -19.11 -0.80 1.74
CA ALA A 77 -18.86 -1.27 3.11
C ALA A 77 -17.78 -2.37 3.21
N ARG A 78 -17.38 -2.97 2.10
CA ARG A 78 -16.33 -3.99 2.04
C ARG A 78 -14.93 -3.41 1.91
N TRP A 79 -14.75 -2.29 1.16
CA TRP A 79 -13.46 -1.71 0.82
C TRP A 79 -13.19 -0.40 1.56
N GLY A 80 -14.17 0.48 1.65
CA GLY A 80 -14.03 1.83 2.25
C GLY A 80 -14.28 1.93 3.74
N ARG A 81 -14.37 0.80 4.47
CA ARG A 81 -14.75 0.83 5.88
C ARG A 81 -13.64 1.34 6.79
N TYR A 82 -12.41 0.92 6.55
CA TYR A 82 -11.29 1.17 7.47
C TYR A 82 -10.25 2.09 6.87
N SER A 83 -9.72 3.00 7.70
CA SER A 83 -8.49 3.73 7.43
C SER A 83 -7.51 3.47 8.57
N PHE A 84 -6.24 3.29 8.23
CA PHE A 84 -5.19 2.93 9.18
C PHE A 84 -4.09 3.98 9.19
N LEU A 85 -3.65 4.37 10.40
CA LEU A 85 -2.46 5.16 10.63
C LEU A 85 -1.52 4.41 11.57
N GLY A 86 -0.23 4.50 11.28
CA GLY A 86 0.84 4.06 12.18
C GLY A 86 1.94 5.11 12.26
N PHE A 87 2.70 5.07 13.35
CA PHE A 87 3.78 5.99 13.63
C PHE A 87 4.79 5.36 14.58
N SER A 88 6.00 5.90 14.64
CA SER A 88 7.10 5.42 15.49
C SER A 88 7.31 3.90 15.35
N PRO A 89 7.74 3.41 14.19
CA PRO A 89 7.97 1.98 14.00
C PRO A 89 9.07 1.48 14.95
N SER A 90 8.91 0.25 15.44
CA SER A 90 9.89 -0.39 16.31
C SER A 90 11.10 -0.93 15.56
N VAL A 91 10.90 -1.33 14.31
CA VAL A 91 11.93 -1.87 13.41
C VAL A 91 11.69 -1.33 12.00
N GLU A 92 12.77 -1.04 11.29
CA GLU A 92 12.78 -0.80 9.85
C GLU A 92 13.70 -1.81 9.17
N LEU A 93 13.22 -2.42 8.10
CA LEU A 93 13.97 -3.31 7.24
C LEU A 93 14.06 -2.70 5.86
N THR A 94 15.27 -2.39 5.42
CA THR A 94 15.54 -1.95 4.05
C THR A 94 16.46 -2.93 3.32
N CYS A 95 16.31 -3.02 2.01
CA CYS A 95 17.20 -3.84 1.18
C CYS A 95 17.46 -3.15 -0.15
N VAL A 96 18.70 -3.14 -0.58
CA VAL A 96 19.13 -2.66 -1.91
C VAL A 96 20.22 -3.56 -2.46
N ASN A 97 20.02 -4.15 -3.63
CA ASN A 97 21.00 -5.01 -4.30
C ASN A 97 21.58 -6.13 -3.39
N GLY A 98 20.75 -6.65 -2.47
CA GLY A 98 21.15 -7.69 -1.51
C GLY A 98 21.81 -7.17 -0.24
N GLU A 99 22.12 -5.89 -0.15
CA GLU A 99 22.51 -5.27 1.12
C GLU A 99 21.25 -5.04 1.95
N LEU A 100 21.10 -5.88 2.97
CA LEU A 100 20.01 -5.82 3.94
C LEU A 100 20.44 -4.99 5.14
N THR A 101 19.60 -4.03 5.52
CA THR A 101 19.77 -3.25 6.75
C THR A 101 18.53 -3.45 7.63
N VAL A 102 18.72 -3.79 8.89
CA VAL A 102 17.66 -3.87 9.89
C VAL A 102 18.02 -2.90 11.02
N THR A 103 17.16 -1.90 11.21
CA THR A 103 17.29 -0.88 12.26
C THR A 103 16.24 -1.14 13.33
N THR A 104 16.62 -1.31 14.58
CA THR A 104 15.69 -1.39 15.73
C THR A 104 15.79 -0.09 16.53
N ASP A 105 14.70 0.26 17.25
CA ASP A 105 14.56 1.55 17.94
C ASP A 105 14.75 2.75 16.98
N VAL A 106 14.06 2.68 15.83
CA VAL A 106 14.25 3.53 14.63
C VAL A 106 14.34 5.01 14.97
N GLU A 107 13.42 5.52 15.78
CA GLU A 107 13.35 6.92 16.22
C GLU A 107 13.81 7.10 17.68
N GLY A 108 14.36 6.07 18.29
CA GLY A 108 14.85 6.12 19.66
C GLY A 108 16.23 6.78 19.79
N PRO A 109 16.68 6.99 21.02
CA PRO A 109 17.96 7.66 21.28
C PRO A 109 19.17 6.82 20.89
N ASN A 110 19.04 5.52 20.70
CA ASN A 110 20.14 4.59 20.41
C ASN A 110 19.72 3.53 19.37
N PRO A 111 19.46 3.90 18.11
CA PRO A 111 19.09 2.93 17.09
C PRO A 111 20.20 1.89 16.90
N GLN A 112 19.81 0.62 16.84
CA GLN A 112 20.73 -0.49 16.56
C GLN A 112 20.59 -0.90 15.11
N VAL A 113 21.69 -0.84 14.36
CA VAL A 113 21.72 -1.14 12.94
C VAL A 113 22.51 -2.42 12.69
N VAL A 114 21.87 -3.39 12.08
CA VAL A 114 22.50 -4.64 11.60
C VAL A 114 22.48 -4.64 10.09
N ARG A 115 23.64 -4.90 9.48
CA ARG A 115 23.77 -5.04 8.02
C ARG A 115 24.24 -6.44 7.65
N ALA A 116 23.70 -6.97 6.57
CA ALA A 116 24.08 -8.27 6.03
C ALA A 116 23.93 -8.30 4.51
N GLN A 117 24.81 -9.03 3.84
CA GLN A 117 24.60 -9.36 2.43
C GLN A 117 23.72 -10.61 2.36
N VAL A 118 22.61 -10.53 1.63
CA VAL A 118 21.65 -11.62 1.49
C VAL A 118 21.33 -11.91 0.04
N ASP A 119 21.07 -13.15 -0.27
CA ASP A 119 20.57 -13.55 -1.60
C ASP A 119 19.09 -13.17 -1.76
N HIS A 120 18.32 -13.20 -0.65
CA HIS A 120 16.91 -12.91 -0.62
C HIS A 120 16.48 -12.31 0.73
N PRO A 121 15.88 -11.11 0.79
CA PRO A 121 15.47 -10.47 2.05
C PRO A 121 14.29 -11.15 2.73
N GLY A 122 13.56 -12.02 2.03
CA GLY A 122 12.39 -12.73 2.54
C GLY A 122 12.65 -13.56 3.80
N HIS A 123 13.89 -14.05 4.01
CA HIS A 123 14.23 -14.75 5.26
C HIS A 123 14.14 -13.83 6.48
N ALA A 124 14.69 -12.61 6.38
CA ALA A 124 14.63 -11.62 7.45
C ALA A 124 13.18 -11.16 7.71
N LEU A 125 12.39 -11.00 6.64
CA LEU A 125 10.96 -10.67 6.75
C LEU A 125 10.19 -11.74 7.52
N ARG A 126 10.40 -13.02 7.20
CA ARG A 126 9.78 -14.16 7.90
C ARG A 126 10.17 -14.20 9.39
N GLU A 127 11.43 -13.92 9.69
CA GLU A 127 11.90 -13.83 11.09
C GLU A 127 11.21 -12.67 11.84
N LEU A 128 11.06 -11.50 11.23
CA LEU A 128 10.37 -10.37 11.83
C LEU A 128 8.90 -10.70 12.10
N ILE A 129 8.19 -11.27 11.12
CA ILE A 129 6.80 -11.69 11.29
C ILE A 129 6.69 -12.74 12.40
N ALA A 130 7.57 -13.74 12.43
CA ALA A 130 7.55 -14.78 13.46
C ALA A 130 7.81 -14.23 14.88
N ARG A 131 8.69 -13.23 15.03
CA ARG A 131 8.98 -12.56 16.31
C ARG A 131 7.81 -11.69 16.81
N HIS A 132 6.85 -11.37 15.94
CA HIS A 132 5.68 -10.56 16.26
C HIS A 132 4.36 -11.32 16.07
N LYS A 133 4.44 -12.66 15.83
CA LYS A 133 3.25 -13.47 15.55
C LYS A 133 2.12 -13.21 16.55
N SER A 134 0.95 -12.87 16.03
CA SER A 134 -0.21 -12.40 16.78
C SER A 134 -1.49 -13.10 16.31
N PRO A 135 -2.46 -13.37 17.20
CA PRO A 135 -3.78 -13.87 16.79
C PRO A 135 -4.60 -12.77 16.13
N GLN A 136 -5.46 -13.17 15.20
CA GLN A 136 -6.57 -12.34 14.76
C GLN A 136 -7.74 -12.50 15.75
N LEU A 137 -8.16 -11.42 16.40
CA LEU A 137 -9.18 -11.46 17.43
C LEU A 137 -10.54 -10.94 16.91
N PRO A 138 -11.65 -11.58 17.29
CA PRO A 138 -12.99 -11.09 16.94
C PRO A 138 -13.22 -9.66 17.42
N GLY A 139 -13.80 -8.82 16.54
CA GLY A 139 -14.10 -7.43 16.86
C GLY A 139 -12.91 -6.47 16.81
N PHE A 140 -11.73 -6.95 16.39
CA PHE A 140 -10.61 -6.10 16.00
C PHE A 140 -10.71 -5.69 14.53
N PRO A 141 -10.07 -4.57 14.13
CA PRO A 141 -9.90 -4.24 12.72
C PRO A 141 -9.07 -5.31 12.01
N PRO A 142 -9.18 -5.43 10.67
CA PRO A 142 -8.43 -6.45 9.91
C PRO A 142 -6.92 -6.28 10.01
N PHE A 143 -6.42 -5.08 10.24
CA PHE A 143 -5.02 -4.79 10.51
C PHE A 143 -4.87 -4.26 11.94
N ALA A 144 -4.17 -5.01 12.78
CA ALA A 144 -3.94 -4.73 14.19
C ALA A 144 -2.44 -4.58 14.53
N GLY A 145 -1.60 -4.48 13.51
CA GLY A 145 -0.14 -4.37 13.56
C GLY A 145 0.53 -5.27 12.53
N GLY A 146 1.70 -4.88 12.07
CA GLY A 146 2.41 -5.58 11.00
C GLY A 146 3.55 -4.76 10.42
N LEU A 147 4.07 -5.23 9.30
CA LEU A 147 5.00 -4.52 8.46
C LEU A 147 4.21 -3.69 7.44
N VAL A 148 4.49 -2.39 7.35
CA VAL A 148 3.92 -1.48 6.35
C VAL A 148 5.05 -0.85 5.58
N GLY A 149 4.89 -0.74 4.26
CA GLY A 149 5.91 -0.18 3.40
C GLY A 149 5.70 -0.56 1.94
N TYR A 150 6.80 -0.73 1.23
CA TYR A 150 6.75 -1.12 -0.16
C TYR A 150 7.81 -2.17 -0.53
N PHE A 151 7.48 -2.94 -1.56
CA PHE A 151 8.43 -3.69 -2.39
C PHE A 151 8.50 -2.98 -3.73
N SER A 152 9.69 -2.58 -4.17
CA SER A 152 9.85 -1.95 -5.49
C SER A 152 9.59 -2.96 -6.61
N TYR A 153 9.38 -2.46 -7.84
CA TYR A 153 9.37 -3.30 -9.03
C TYR A 153 10.63 -4.18 -9.12
N ASP A 154 11.77 -3.60 -8.73
CA ASP A 154 13.09 -4.22 -8.86
C ASP A 154 13.35 -5.32 -7.82
N TYR A 155 12.45 -5.50 -6.85
CA TYR A 155 12.47 -6.62 -5.89
C TYR A 155 12.31 -7.98 -6.60
N LEU A 156 11.69 -8.02 -7.78
CA LEU A 156 11.50 -9.25 -8.57
C LEU A 156 12.80 -10.03 -8.82
N LYS A 157 13.97 -9.36 -8.81
CA LYS A 157 15.28 -10.00 -8.99
C LYS A 157 15.66 -10.99 -7.88
N TYR A 158 14.98 -10.94 -6.73
CA TYR A 158 15.18 -11.90 -5.64
C TYR A 158 14.43 -13.20 -5.87
N ALA A 159 13.21 -13.12 -6.42
CA ALA A 159 12.44 -14.29 -6.85
C ALA A 159 12.97 -14.88 -8.18
N GLU A 160 13.47 -14.01 -9.07
CA GLU A 160 13.94 -14.38 -10.42
C GLU A 160 15.38 -13.85 -10.66
N PRO A 161 16.41 -14.56 -10.17
CA PRO A 161 17.81 -14.07 -10.21
C PRO A 161 18.36 -13.79 -11.61
N THR A 162 17.75 -14.36 -12.66
CA THR A 162 18.10 -14.08 -14.07
C THR A 162 17.80 -12.65 -14.50
N LEU A 163 17.04 -11.91 -13.70
CA LEU A 163 16.72 -10.50 -13.94
C LEU A 163 17.65 -9.53 -13.19
N ARG A 164 18.65 -10.04 -12.47
CA ARG A 164 19.67 -9.19 -11.85
C ARG A 164 20.50 -8.52 -12.92
N ARG A 165 20.60 -7.21 -12.84
CA ARG A 165 21.44 -6.38 -13.71
C ARG A 165 22.22 -5.38 -12.89
N GLU A 166 23.45 -5.12 -13.30
CA GLU A 166 24.33 -4.08 -12.76
C GLU A 166 24.34 -2.87 -13.70
N GLY A 167 24.72 -1.70 -13.19
CA GLY A 167 24.90 -0.48 -13.98
C GLY A 167 23.59 0.15 -14.44
N MET A 168 22.48 -0.14 -13.79
CA MET A 168 21.19 0.51 -14.05
C MET A 168 21.15 1.90 -13.39
N GLY A 169 20.48 2.87 -14.01
CA GLY A 169 20.16 4.12 -13.35
C GLY A 169 19.36 3.92 -12.05
N ARG A 170 19.47 4.85 -11.09
CA ARG A 170 18.82 4.79 -9.78
C ARG A 170 19.20 3.57 -8.94
N GLU A 171 20.45 3.16 -8.95
CA GLU A 171 20.94 1.99 -8.21
C GLU A 171 20.75 2.08 -6.68
N ASP A 172 20.69 3.30 -6.13
CA ASP A 172 20.43 3.60 -4.73
C ASP A 172 18.96 3.45 -4.32
N PHE A 173 18.04 3.20 -5.28
CA PHE A 173 16.64 3.00 -4.94
C PHE A 173 16.45 1.67 -4.21
N LEU A 174 15.82 1.72 -3.02
CA LEU A 174 15.59 0.55 -2.19
C LEU A 174 14.68 -0.46 -2.92
N ASP A 175 15.07 -1.73 -2.88
CA ASP A 175 14.26 -2.83 -3.42
C ASP A 175 13.09 -3.16 -2.49
N ALA A 176 13.28 -2.95 -1.18
CA ALA A 176 12.24 -3.04 -0.17
C ALA A 176 12.52 -2.04 0.96
N ASP A 177 11.46 -1.45 1.49
CA ASP A 177 11.44 -0.60 2.68
C ASP A 177 10.17 -0.94 3.46
N LEU A 178 10.32 -1.61 4.60
CA LEU A 178 9.24 -2.15 5.41
C LEU A 178 9.47 -1.84 6.88
N MET A 179 8.51 -1.20 7.49
CA MET A 179 8.54 -0.75 8.88
C MET A 179 7.56 -1.56 9.75
N VAL A 180 7.99 -1.99 10.92
CA VAL A 180 7.18 -2.73 11.90
C VAL A 180 6.41 -1.75 12.76
N PHE A 181 5.09 -1.77 12.64
CA PHE A 181 4.16 -0.99 13.46
C PHE A 181 3.38 -1.90 14.40
N ASP A 182 3.58 -1.75 15.68
CA ASP A 182 2.85 -2.41 16.78
C ASP A 182 1.83 -1.47 17.44
N ARG A 183 1.67 -0.26 16.90
CA ARG A 183 0.73 0.80 17.26
C ARG A 183 -0.04 1.20 16.02
N VAL A 184 -1.36 1.05 16.09
CA VAL A 184 -2.24 1.35 14.97
C VAL A 184 -3.43 2.17 15.43
N ILE A 185 -3.72 3.25 14.72
CA ILE A 185 -4.95 4.02 14.85
C ILE A 185 -5.83 3.64 13.67
N CYS A 186 -6.96 3.01 13.94
CA CYS A 186 -7.91 2.58 12.93
C CYS A 186 -9.19 3.41 12.99
N PHE A 187 -9.58 4.03 11.90
CA PHE A 187 -10.89 4.66 11.73
C PHE A 187 -11.86 3.65 11.12
N ASP A 188 -12.90 3.28 11.85
CA ASP A 188 -14.03 2.46 11.37
C ASP A 188 -15.17 3.41 10.96
N SER A 189 -15.21 3.78 9.68
CA SER A 189 -16.20 4.71 9.13
C SER A 189 -17.63 4.17 9.22
N TYR A 190 -17.82 2.85 9.22
CA TYR A 190 -19.13 2.22 9.33
C TYR A 190 -19.68 2.32 10.77
N ARG A 191 -18.83 2.09 11.78
CA ARG A 191 -19.24 2.16 13.20
C ARG A 191 -19.06 3.55 13.81
N GLN A 192 -18.49 4.50 13.07
CA GLN A 192 -18.14 5.85 13.54
C GLN A 192 -17.28 5.81 14.81
N LYS A 193 -16.23 4.96 14.77
CA LYS A 193 -15.29 4.73 15.86
C LYS A 193 -13.84 4.96 15.41
N VAL A 194 -13.02 5.45 16.32
CA VAL A 194 -11.57 5.33 16.26
C VAL A 194 -11.16 4.19 17.19
N VAL A 195 -10.45 3.21 16.65
CA VAL A 195 -9.94 2.06 17.41
C VAL A 195 -8.43 2.24 17.55
N LEU A 196 -7.96 2.45 18.74
CA LEU A 196 -6.54 2.47 19.08
C LEU A 196 -6.12 1.04 19.38
N VAL A 197 -5.04 0.57 18.75
CA VAL A 197 -4.51 -0.79 18.95
C VAL A 197 -3.05 -0.69 19.38
N SER A 198 -2.70 -1.44 20.41
CA SER A 198 -1.32 -1.69 20.86
C SER A 198 -1.14 -3.18 21.11
N SER A 199 0.08 -3.65 21.32
CA SER A 199 0.38 -5.07 21.49
C SER A 199 1.03 -5.38 22.82
N VAL A 200 0.57 -6.46 23.46
CA VAL A 200 1.20 -7.04 24.66
C VAL A 200 2.20 -8.09 24.24
N ASP A 201 3.44 -7.96 24.68
CA ASP A 201 4.45 -9.00 24.51
C ASP A 201 4.15 -10.18 25.44
N VAL A 202 3.95 -11.35 24.88
CA VAL A 202 3.64 -12.59 25.59
C VAL A 202 4.73 -13.67 25.36
N SER A 203 5.87 -13.28 24.81
CA SER A 203 7.00 -14.18 24.52
C SER A 203 7.65 -14.73 25.79
N ASP A 204 7.64 -13.95 26.90
CA ASP A 204 8.07 -14.40 28.22
C ASP A 204 6.84 -14.88 29.02
N PRO A 205 6.73 -16.18 29.34
CA PRO A 205 5.59 -16.74 30.06
C PRO A 205 5.54 -16.34 31.55
N ALA A 206 6.56 -15.65 32.07
CA ALA A 206 6.55 -15.18 33.45
C ALA A 206 5.39 -14.20 33.68
N GLN A 207 4.55 -14.47 34.66
CA GLN A 207 3.36 -13.68 34.94
C GLN A 207 3.66 -12.19 35.19
N GLY A 208 4.79 -11.89 35.81
CA GLY A 208 5.25 -10.52 36.05
C GLY A 208 5.65 -9.78 34.76
N ALA A 209 6.28 -10.47 33.80
CA ALA A 209 6.66 -9.90 32.52
C ALA A 209 5.43 -9.55 31.67
N MET A 210 4.47 -10.46 31.61
CA MET A 210 3.21 -10.23 30.88
C MET A 210 2.39 -9.08 31.49
N ALA A 211 2.30 -8.98 32.82
CA ALA A 211 1.61 -7.89 33.50
C ALA A 211 2.28 -6.53 33.22
N ALA A 212 3.62 -6.47 33.23
CA ALA A 212 4.36 -5.26 32.91
C ALA A 212 4.12 -4.85 31.43
N SER A 213 4.18 -5.81 30.51
CA SER A 213 3.90 -5.58 29.08
C SER A 213 2.46 -5.11 28.83
N TYR A 214 1.47 -5.69 29.54
CA TYR A 214 0.09 -5.24 29.47
C TYR A 214 -0.06 -3.79 29.95
N SER A 215 0.57 -3.45 31.06
CA SER A 215 0.55 -2.07 31.59
C SER A 215 1.19 -1.08 30.60
N ALA A 216 2.29 -1.47 29.96
CA ALA A 216 2.95 -0.67 28.92
C ALA A 216 2.04 -0.48 27.69
N ALA A 217 1.36 -1.55 27.24
CA ALA A 217 0.42 -1.47 26.12
C ALA A 217 -0.78 -0.55 26.43
N VAL A 218 -1.32 -0.59 27.67
CA VAL A 218 -2.39 0.33 28.10
C VAL A 218 -1.90 1.78 28.14
N ALA A 219 -0.70 2.02 28.68
CA ALA A 219 -0.10 3.36 28.67
C ALA A 219 0.11 3.90 27.26
N GLU A 220 0.43 3.03 26.28
CA GLU A 220 0.53 3.43 24.89
C GLU A 220 -0.83 3.78 24.27
N LEU A 221 -1.92 3.08 24.67
CA LEU A 221 -3.27 3.48 24.27
C LEU A 221 -3.64 4.87 24.84
N ASP A 222 -3.23 5.17 26.10
CA ASP A 222 -3.41 6.50 26.70
C ASP A 222 -2.64 7.57 25.92
N ARG A 223 -1.38 7.30 25.57
CA ARG A 223 -0.54 8.20 24.78
C ARG A 223 -1.12 8.46 23.38
N MET A 224 -1.59 7.41 22.67
CA MET A 224 -2.25 7.58 21.37
C MET A 224 -3.51 8.44 21.48
N GLN A 225 -4.32 8.23 22.53
CA GLN A 225 -5.49 9.05 22.79
C GLN A 225 -5.10 10.52 23.05
N GLU A 226 -4.07 10.77 23.85
CA GLU A 226 -3.56 12.13 24.11
C GLU A 226 -3.07 12.81 22.83
N ILE A 227 -2.27 12.11 21.98
CA ILE A 227 -1.83 12.62 20.69
C ILE A 227 -3.03 13.06 19.85
N LEU A 228 -4.07 12.23 19.74
CA LEU A 228 -5.26 12.55 18.95
C LEU A 228 -6.10 13.69 19.51
N THR A 229 -6.17 13.84 20.83
CA THR A 229 -7.06 14.84 21.47
C THR A 229 -6.38 16.18 21.67
N THR A 230 -5.17 16.20 22.19
CA THR A 230 -4.47 17.41 22.66
C THR A 230 -3.08 17.59 22.04
N GLY A 231 -2.56 16.59 21.29
CA GLY A 231 -1.24 16.65 20.69
C GLY A 231 -1.07 17.84 19.73
N GLU A 232 0.16 18.28 19.57
CA GLU A 232 0.52 19.30 18.59
C GLU A 232 0.25 18.82 17.16
N LYS A 233 0.13 19.76 16.25
CA LYS A 233 -0.05 19.49 14.82
C LYS A 233 1.22 19.83 14.07
N HIS A 234 1.71 18.91 13.29
CA HIS A 234 2.78 19.20 12.34
C HIS A 234 2.25 20.01 11.17
N ASP A 235 2.90 21.11 10.88
CA ASP A 235 2.66 21.89 9.67
C ASP A 235 3.62 21.40 8.59
N PHE A 236 3.08 20.63 7.65
CA PHE A 236 3.85 20.18 6.50
C PHE A 236 4.31 21.38 5.67
N ALA A 237 5.60 21.43 5.36
CA ALA A 237 6.12 22.48 4.49
C ALA A 237 5.49 22.35 3.10
N PRO A 238 4.97 23.45 2.52
CA PRO A 238 4.43 23.43 1.17
C PRO A 238 5.40 22.84 0.14
N LEU A 239 4.89 22.08 -0.81
CA LEU A 239 5.69 21.60 -1.93
C LEU A 239 6.13 22.81 -2.78
N HIS A 240 7.39 22.83 -3.16
CA HIS A 240 7.94 23.80 -4.10
C HIS A 240 8.80 23.10 -5.14
N LEU A 241 8.44 23.24 -6.42
CA LEU A 241 9.19 22.74 -7.55
C LEU A 241 10.22 23.78 -8.01
N GLU A 242 11.47 23.40 -8.19
CA GLU A 242 12.52 24.30 -8.72
C GLU A 242 12.39 24.52 -10.24
N ARG A 243 11.72 23.58 -10.93
CA ARG A 243 11.35 23.65 -12.35
C ARG A 243 10.09 22.81 -12.58
N ASP A 244 9.44 23.01 -13.70
CA ASP A 244 8.31 22.16 -14.09
C ASP A 244 8.71 20.68 -14.19
N LEU A 245 7.76 19.81 -13.89
CA LEU A 245 7.86 18.37 -14.12
C LEU A 245 8.09 18.10 -15.62
N ALA A 246 9.11 17.34 -15.92
CA ALA A 246 9.47 16.98 -17.29
C ALA A 246 9.71 15.45 -17.43
N PRO A 247 9.31 14.84 -18.55
CA PRO A 247 9.59 13.44 -18.82
C PRO A 247 11.11 13.21 -18.93
N VAL A 248 11.56 12.03 -18.48
CA VAL A 248 12.97 11.61 -18.57
C VAL A 248 13.31 11.18 -20.00
N TYR A 249 12.37 10.53 -20.67
CA TYR A 249 12.50 10.20 -22.09
C TYR A 249 11.71 11.21 -22.92
N ASP A 250 12.36 11.82 -23.92
CA ASP A 250 11.62 12.59 -24.90
C ASP A 250 10.77 11.68 -25.81
N GLN A 251 9.87 12.29 -26.56
CA GLN A 251 8.96 11.55 -27.43
C GLN A 251 9.70 10.64 -28.42
N GLU A 252 10.80 11.10 -29.02
CA GLU A 252 11.57 10.32 -30.00
C GLU A 252 12.18 9.06 -29.36
N ARG A 253 12.76 9.19 -28.17
CA ARG A 253 13.33 8.08 -27.40
C ARG A 253 12.25 7.08 -27.01
N TYR A 254 11.11 7.54 -26.48
CA TYR A 254 10.01 6.67 -26.09
C TYR A 254 9.44 5.92 -27.31
N GLU A 255 9.20 6.63 -28.41
CA GLU A 255 8.74 5.99 -29.66
C GLU A 255 9.74 4.96 -30.20
N GLN A 256 11.05 5.19 -30.04
CA GLN A 256 12.07 4.20 -30.43
C GLN A 256 11.99 2.95 -29.54
N MET A 257 11.77 3.11 -28.23
CA MET A 257 11.55 1.98 -27.31
C MET A 257 10.32 1.17 -27.76
N VAL A 258 9.22 1.82 -28.13
CA VAL A 258 8.01 1.16 -28.64
C VAL A 258 8.32 0.34 -29.90
N ARG A 259 9.03 0.93 -30.88
CA ARG A 259 9.42 0.20 -32.12
C ARG A 259 10.30 -1.01 -31.84
N THR A 260 11.22 -0.90 -30.88
CA THR A 260 12.08 -2.02 -30.49
C THR A 260 11.25 -3.12 -29.82
N ALA A 261 10.32 -2.76 -28.93
CA ALA A 261 9.40 -3.71 -28.31
C ALA A 261 8.52 -4.44 -29.35
N GLN A 262 8.02 -3.71 -30.35
CA GLN A 262 7.29 -4.32 -31.48
C GLN A 262 8.15 -5.31 -32.26
N GLY A 263 9.45 -5.06 -32.40
CA GLY A 263 10.40 -6.04 -32.98
C GLY A 263 10.37 -7.36 -32.20
N HIS A 264 10.47 -7.32 -30.88
CA HIS A 264 10.38 -8.52 -30.02
C HIS A 264 9.03 -9.23 -30.14
N ILE A 265 7.93 -8.48 -30.31
CA ILE A 265 6.60 -9.07 -30.51
C ILE A 265 6.55 -9.80 -31.86
N HIS A 266 7.06 -9.19 -32.94
CA HIS A 266 7.09 -9.81 -34.26
C HIS A 266 8.02 -11.03 -34.34
N GLU A 267 9.10 -11.05 -33.57
CA GLU A 267 10.01 -12.19 -33.43
C GLU A 267 9.42 -13.33 -32.59
N GLY A 268 8.30 -13.07 -31.88
CA GLY A 268 7.61 -14.05 -31.04
C GLY A 268 8.18 -14.19 -29.62
N ASP A 269 9.02 -13.25 -29.18
CA ASP A 269 9.60 -13.22 -27.84
C ASP A 269 8.52 -12.98 -26.77
N ILE A 270 7.58 -12.08 -27.06
CA ILE A 270 6.50 -11.62 -26.17
C ILE A 270 5.22 -11.33 -26.97
N PHE A 271 4.09 -11.30 -26.29
CA PHE A 271 2.81 -10.83 -26.84
C PHE A 271 2.54 -9.36 -26.51
N GLN A 272 2.99 -8.92 -25.34
CA GLN A 272 2.79 -7.58 -24.79
C GLN A 272 3.92 -7.22 -23.84
N VAL A 273 4.25 -5.93 -23.80
CA VAL A 273 5.14 -5.35 -22.78
C VAL A 273 4.66 -3.97 -22.38
N VAL A 274 4.82 -3.61 -21.12
CA VAL A 274 4.48 -2.26 -20.62
C VAL A 274 5.77 -1.44 -20.52
N LEU A 275 5.88 -0.38 -21.32
CA LEU A 275 6.98 0.58 -21.26
C LEU A 275 6.54 1.82 -20.47
N SER A 276 7.44 2.37 -19.66
CA SER A 276 7.13 3.51 -18.80
C SER A 276 8.12 4.66 -18.97
N ASP A 277 7.67 5.85 -18.54
CA ASP A 277 8.47 7.07 -18.51
C ASP A 277 8.31 7.77 -17.16
N PRO A 278 9.41 8.01 -16.42
CA PRO A 278 9.41 8.86 -15.26
C PRO A 278 9.31 10.34 -15.67
N ILE A 279 8.52 11.10 -14.91
CA ILE A 279 8.36 12.55 -15.05
C ILE A 279 8.88 13.15 -13.76
N THR A 280 9.96 13.95 -13.80
CA THR A 280 10.67 14.38 -12.60
C THR A 280 10.89 15.88 -12.53
N ALA A 281 11.02 16.39 -11.31
CA ALA A 281 11.51 17.74 -11.02
C ALA A 281 12.22 17.78 -9.65
N PRO A 282 13.30 18.58 -9.49
CA PRO A 282 13.83 18.90 -8.18
C PRO A 282 12.76 19.63 -7.35
N ALA A 283 12.64 19.27 -6.08
CA ALA A 283 11.60 19.81 -5.22
C ALA A 283 11.99 19.80 -3.74
N THR A 284 11.46 20.79 -3.01
CA THR A 284 11.48 20.88 -1.55
C THR A 284 10.08 20.79 -0.98
N GLY A 285 9.94 20.73 0.35
CA GLY A 285 8.62 20.59 1.00
C GLY A 285 8.10 19.16 0.99
N SER A 286 6.82 18.99 1.26
CA SER A 286 6.14 17.70 1.47
C SER A 286 5.13 17.40 0.37
N LEU A 287 4.92 16.09 0.11
CA LEU A 287 3.84 15.59 -0.75
C LEU A 287 2.49 15.48 -0.04
N PHE A 288 2.36 15.93 1.22
CA PHE A 288 1.11 15.78 1.96
C PHE A 288 -0.07 16.51 1.28
N ASP A 289 0.16 17.69 0.74
CA ASP A 289 -0.87 18.41 -0.01
C ASP A 289 -1.17 17.77 -1.37
N VAL A 290 -0.19 17.11 -1.98
CA VAL A 290 -0.43 16.26 -3.17
C VAL A 290 -1.37 15.11 -2.81
N TYR A 291 -1.12 14.43 -1.68
CA TYR A 291 -2.01 13.39 -1.18
C TYR A 291 -3.44 13.92 -0.93
N ARG A 292 -3.58 15.06 -0.26
CA ARG A 292 -4.89 15.70 -0.01
C ARG A 292 -5.62 16.03 -1.31
N THR A 293 -4.90 16.52 -2.31
CA THR A 293 -5.45 16.81 -3.64
C THR A 293 -5.92 15.53 -4.33
N LEU A 294 -5.07 14.49 -4.40
CA LEU A 294 -5.43 13.19 -4.98
C LEU A 294 -6.66 12.57 -4.30
N ARG A 295 -6.75 12.67 -2.98
CA ARG A 295 -7.88 12.17 -2.18
C ARG A 295 -9.22 12.79 -2.61
N CYS A 296 -9.20 14.03 -3.06
CA CYS A 296 -10.40 14.75 -3.51
C CYS A 296 -10.66 14.59 -5.01
N THR A 297 -9.61 14.59 -5.83
CA THR A 297 -9.74 14.61 -7.30
C THR A 297 -9.70 13.22 -7.93
N ASN A 298 -9.05 12.26 -7.29
CA ASN A 298 -8.82 10.91 -7.79
C ASN A 298 -9.04 9.83 -6.72
N PRO A 299 -10.18 9.84 -6.01
CA PRO A 299 -10.45 8.85 -4.96
C PRO A 299 -10.31 7.43 -5.53
N SER A 300 -9.60 6.59 -4.80
CA SER A 300 -9.22 5.24 -5.25
C SER A 300 -9.34 4.22 -4.09
N PRO A 301 -9.45 2.91 -4.38
CA PRO A 301 -9.49 1.87 -3.37
C PRO A 301 -8.31 1.90 -2.41
N TYR A 302 -7.14 2.29 -2.89
CA TYR A 302 -5.93 2.43 -2.09
C TYR A 302 -5.40 3.86 -2.16
N MET A 303 -5.66 4.63 -1.12
CA MET A 303 -5.07 5.94 -0.89
C MET A 303 -3.94 5.79 0.11
N VAL A 304 -2.73 6.15 -0.27
CA VAL A 304 -1.53 5.97 0.55
C VAL A 304 -0.78 7.29 0.71
N PHE A 305 -0.50 7.63 1.96
CA PHE A 305 0.55 8.58 2.31
C PHE A 305 1.52 7.89 3.26
N MET A 306 2.81 7.94 2.97
CA MET A 306 3.84 7.29 3.79
C MET A 306 5.10 8.15 3.80
N THR A 307 5.76 8.20 4.96
CA THR A 307 7.05 8.87 5.13
C THR A 307 8.04 7.95 5.84
N SER A 308 9.27 7.92 5.34
CA SER A 308 10.45 7.38 6.00
C SER A 308 11.62 8.36 5.84
N ASP A 309 12.80 8.00 6.32
CA ASP A 309 14.01 8.81 6.09
C ASP A 309 14.45 8.82 4.63
N ASP A 310 14.08 7.79 3.85
CA ASP A 310 14.47 7.62 2.45
C ASP A 310 13.48 8.26 1.47
N VAL A 311 12.18 8.11 1.73
CA VAL A 311 11.16 8.46 0.75
C VAL A 311 9.86 8.99 1.38
N GLU A 312 9.19 9.87 0.66
CA GLU A 312 7.82 10.28 0.92
C GLU A 312 6.94 9.88 -0.27
N ILE A 313 5.79 9.24 -0.02
CA ILE A 313 4.90 8.68 -1.03
C ILE A 313 3.51 9.27 -0.88
N ALA A 314 2.91 9.70 -1.99
CA ALA A 314 1.50 10.07 -2.12
C ALA A 314 0.88 9.29 -3.29
N ALA A 315 -0.05 8.37 -3.01
CA ALA A 315 -0.61 7.49 -4.02
C ALA A 315 -2.14 7.41 -3.96
N ALA A 316 -2.75 7.19 -5.13
CA ALA A 316 -4.16 6.91 -5.34
C ALA A 316 -4.29 5.70 -6.29
N SER A 317 -3.89 4.52 -5.81
CA SER A 317 -3.85 3.31 -6.63
C SER A 317 -5.25 2.69 -6.77
N PRO A 318 -5.69 2.42 -8.02
CA PRO A 318 -6.98 1.79 -8.25
C PRO A 318 -6.93 0.25 -8.20
N GLU A 319 -5.73 -0.35 -8.10
CA GLU A 319 -5.57 -1.77 -8.39
C GLU A 319 -4.88 -2.52 -7.25
N THR A 320 -5.54 -3.58 -6.77
CA THR A 320 -4.95 -4.53 -5.83
C THR A 320 -3.86 -5.35 -6.53
N LEU A 321 -2.69 -5.46 -5.93
CA LEU A 321 -1.69 -6.43 -6.38
C LEU A 321 -2.06 -7.82 -5.86
N ALA A 322 -2.15 -7.96 -4.56
CA ALA A 322 -2.50 -9.21 -3.89
C ALA A 322 -3.17 -8.94 -2.53
N LYS A 323 -4.17 -9.74 -2.19
CA LYS A 323 -4.78 -9.78 -0.88
C LYS A 323 -4.81 -11.21 -0.36
N LEU A 324 -4.21 -11.46 0.81
CA LEU A 324 -4.27 -12.73 1.53
C LEU A 324 -5.04 -12.49 2.83
N GLU A 325 -6.17 -13.15 3.00
CA GLU A 325 -7.03 -13.01 4.16
C GLU A 325 -7.48 -14.37 4.66
N ASN A 326 -7.12 -14.73 5.88
CA ASN A 326 -7.47 -16.01 6.50
C ASN A 326 -7.11 -17.24 5.64
N GLY A 327 -5.92 -17.22 5.00
CA GLY A 327 -5.43 -18.27 4.14
C GLY A 327 -6.06 -18.34 2.76
N LYS A 328 -6.92 -17.38 2.40
CA LYS A 328 -7.47 -17.21 1.05
C LYS A 328 -6.81 -16.04 0.33
N LEU A 329 -6.24 -16.32 -0.82
CA LEU A 329 -5.53 -15.37 -1.68
C LEU A 329 -6.46 -14.88 -2.78
N PHE A 330 -6.38 -13.58 -3.08
CA PHE A 330 -7.18 -12.92 -4.11
C PHE A 330 -6.31 -12.02 -4.98
N THR A 331 -6.67 -11.94 -6.27
CA THR A 331 -6.31 -10.85 -7.17
C THR A 331 -7.54 -10.42 -7.97
N TYR A 332 -7.54 -9.16 -8.39
CA TYR A 332 -8.71 -8.54 -9.01
C TYR A 332 -8.33 -7.93 -10.38
N PRO A 333 -8.14 -8.75 -11.42
CA PRO A 333 -7.84 -8.25 -12.76
C PRO A 333 -8.87 -7.24 -13.23
N LEU A 334 -8.40 -6.07 -13.66
CA LEU A 334 -9.20 -4.98 -14.23
C LEU A 334 -8.69 -4.66 -15.62
N ALA A 335 -9.59 -4.59 -16.60
CA ALA A 335 -9.28 -4.13 -17.97
C ALA A 335 -10.49 -3.45 -18.60
N GLY A 336 -10.28 -2.85 -19.74
CA GLY A 336 -11.32 -2.12 -20.44
C GLY A 336 -11.78 -0.88 -19.68
N THR A 337 -11.91 0.24 -20.35
CA THR A 337 -12.36 1.48 -19.72
C THR A 337 -13.39 2.18 -20.60
N ARG A 338 -14.51 2.58 -20.00
CA ARG A 338 -15.47 3.51 -20.61
C ARG A 338 -15.81 4.61 -19.61
N PRO A 339 -16.09 5.83 -20.06
CA PRO A 339 -16.60 6.88 -19.19
C PRO A 339 -17.98 6.49 -18.66
N ARG A 340 -18.39 7.12 -17.55
CA ARG A 340 -19.77 7.02 -17.06
C ARG A 340 -20.72 7.79 -17.97
N GLY A 341 -21.91 7.25 -18.20
CA GLY A 341 -22.99 7.92 -18.91
C GLY A 341 -23.56 9.08 -18.09
N LYS A 342 -24.09 10.08 -18.77
CA LYS A 342 -24.79 11.21 -18.13
C LYS A 342 -26.19 10.86 -17.65
N THR A 343 -26.79 9.81 -18.23
CA THR A 343 -28.06 9.24 -17.84
C THR A 343 -27.92 7.72 -17.61
N PRO A 344 -28.86 7.08 -16.88
CA PRO A 344 -28.84 5.62 -16.70
C PRO A 344 -28.89 4.84 -18.03
N GLU A 345 -29.58 5.36 -19.04
CA GLU A 345 -29.70 4.74 -20.36
C GLU A 345 -28.37 4.80 -21.13
N GLU A 346 -27.70 5.96 -21.11
CA GLU A 346 -26.36 6.14 -21.70
C GLU A 346 -25.33 5.26 -20.99
N ASP A 347 -25.39 5.17 -19.64
CA ASP A 347 -24.50 4.33 -18.83
C ASP A 347 -24.66 2.84 -19.23
N ALA A 348 -25.92 2.39 -19.40
CA ALA A 348 -26.22 1.02 -19.84
C ALA A 348 -25.80 0.74 -21.30
N GLU A 349 -25.80 1.74 -22.17
CA GLU A 349 -25.31 1.61 -23.55
C GLU A 349 -23.79 1.49 -23.59
N LEU A 350 -23.07 2.32 -22.82
CA LEU A 350 -21.62 2.27 -22.69
C LEU A 350 -21.17 0.93 -22.10
N GLU A 351 -21.89 0.40 -21.10
CA GLU A 351 -21.65 -0.94 -20.54
C GLU A 351 -21.80 -2.04 -21.59
N ARG A 352 -22.90 -2.02 -22.34
CA ARG A 352 -23.10 -3.01 -23.43
C ARG A 352 -22.00 -2.92 -24.49
N GLY A 353 -21.59 -1.70 -24.85
CA GLY A 353 -20.48 -1.46 -25.76
C GLY A 353 -19.14 -2.00 -25.23
N LEU A 354 -18.88 -1.83 -23.93
CA LEU A 354 -17.70 -2.37 -23.27
C LEU A 354 -17.66 -3.90 -23.29
N LEU A 355 -18.78 -4.53 -22.93
CA LEU A 355 -18.91 -6.00 -22.93
C LEU A 355 -18.99 -6.64 -24.33
N ALA A 356 -19.21 -5.85 -25.37
CA ALA A 356 -19.19 -6.30 -26.76
C ALA A 356 -17.86 -6.04 -27.47
N ASP A 357 -16.91 -5.37 -26.84
CA ASP A 357 -15.61 -5.05 -27.41
C ASP A 357 -14.67 -6.26 -27.30
N GLU A 358 -14.47 -6.97 -28.41
CA GLU A 358 -13.66 -8.19 -28.49
C GLU A 358 -12.20 -7.96 -28.06
N LYS A 359 -11.64 -6.78 -28.34
CA LYS A 359 -10.26 -6.42 -27.94
C LYS A 359 -10.15 -6.28 -26.44
N GLU A 360 -11.05 -5.52 -25.80
CA GLU A 360 -11.06 -5.32 -24.36
C GLU A 360 -11.31 -6.66 -23.61
N LEU A 361 -12.19 -7.51 -24.13
CA LEU A 361 -12.43 -8.84 -23.58
C LEU A 361 -11.20 -9.76 -23.73
N ALA A 362 -10.51 -9.72 -24.86
CA ALA A 362 -9.31 -10.53 -25.07
C ALA A 362 -8.15 -10.11 -24.13
N GLU A 363 -7.97 -8.80 -23.94
CA GLU A 363 -7.00 -8.25 -22.98
C GLU A 363 -7.37 -8.67 -21.55
N HIS A 364 -8.64 -8.52 -21.17
CA HIS A 364 -9.12 -8.93 -19.85
C HIS A 364 -8.92 -10.42 -19.58
N ASN A 365 -9.22 -11.28 -20.55
CA ASN A 365 -9.01 -12.72 -20.45
C ASN A 365 -7.54 -13.08 -20.21
N MET A 366 -6.63 -12.39 -20.91
CA MET A 366 -5.20 -12.55 -20.71
C MET A 366 -4.79 -12.18 -19.26
N LEU A 367 -5.33 -11.09 -18.71
CA LEU A 367 -5.03 -10.68 -17.32
C LEU A 367 -5.61 -11.66 -16.30
N VAL A 368 -6.79 -12.21 -16.54
CA VAL A 368 -7.38 -13.26 -15.70
C VAL A 368 -6.51 -14.52 -15.71
N ASP A 369 -6.05 -14.96 -16.87
CA ASP A 369 -5.17 -16.13 -16.98
C ASP A 369 -3.81 -15.89 -16.31
N LEU A 370 -3.28 -14.67 -16.42
CA LEU A 370 -2.05 -14.29 -15.73
C LEU A 370 -2.25 -14.31 -14.20
N GLY A 371 -3.36 -13.75 -13.70
CA GLY A 371 -3.71 -13.82 -12.27
C GLY A 371 -3.90 -15.26 -11.78
N ARG A 372 -4.52 -16.13 -12.57
CA ARG A 372 -4.64 -17.57 -12.26
C ARG A 372 -3.27 -18.24 -12.17
N ASN A 373 -2.35 -17.92 -13.08
CA ASN A 373 -0.99 -18.45 -13.09
C ASN A 373 -0.20 -17.96 -11.85
N ASP A 374 -0.27 -16.67 -11.54
CA ASP A 374 0.44 -16.06 -10.40
C ASP A 374 -0.04 -16.65 -9.06
N ILE A 375 -1.37 -16.74 -8.84
CA ILE A 375 -1.95 -17.41 -7.67
C ILE A 375 -1.60 -18.90 -7.66
N GLY A 376 -1.65 -19.55 -8.82
CA GLY A 376 -1.39 -21.00 -8.94
C GLY A 376 0.00 -21.44 -8.47
N ARG A 377 0.99 -20.54 -8.46
CA ARG A 377 2.35 -20.81 -7.98
C ARG A 377 2.44 -20.97 -6.46
N VAL A 378 1.50 -20.40 -5.71
CA VAL A 378 1.49 -20.40 -4.24
C VAL A 378 0.22 -21.00 -3.63
N ALA A 379 -0.77 -21.30 -4.44
CA ALA A 379 -2.02 -21.89 -3.98
C ALA A 379 -1.95 -23.41 -3.86
N ALA A 380 -2.75 -23.96 -2.97
CA ALA A 380 -2.97 -25.42 -2.88
C ALA A 380 -3.53 -25.95 -4.20
N LEU A 381 -3.01 -27.09 -4.63
CA LEU A 381 -3.40 -27.70 -5.91
C LEU A 381 -4.93 -27.88 -6.02
N GLY A 382 -5.49 -27.42 -7.14
CA GLY A 382 -6.93 -27.49 -7.41
C GLY A 382 -7.80 -26.46 -6.67
N SER A 383 -7.20 -25.52 -5.94
CA SER A 383 -7.95 -24.48 -5.19
C SER A 383 -8.15 -23.16 -5.95
N VAL A 384 -7.47 -22.98 -7.09
CA VAL A 384 -7.58 -21.74 -7.89
C VAL A 384 -8.91 -21.74 -8.62
N GLU A 385 -9.67 -20.67 -8.43
CA GLU A 385 -10.98 -20.45 -9.06
C GLU A 385 -11.19 -19.01 -9.50
N VAL A 386 -12.03 -18.80 -10.50
CA VAL A 386 -12.53 -17.49 -10.92
C VAL A 386 -13.90 -17.31 -10.30
N GLU A 387 -13.99 -16.60 -9.17
CA GLU A 387 -15.23 -16.42 -8.41
C GLU A 387 -16.23 -15.52 -9.13
N SER A 388 -15.71 -14.50 -9.79
CA SER A 388 -16.52 -13.63 -10.65
C SER A 388 -15.76 -13.33 -11.94
N TYR A 389 -16.49 -13.22 -13.04
CA TYR A 389 -15.91 -13.09 -14.37
C TYR A 389 -16.67 -12.08 -15.21
N HIS A 390 -15.95 -11.12 -15.82
CA HIS A 390 -16.49 -10.07 -16.68
C HIS A 390 -17.56 -9.19 -16.00
N ASN A 391 -17.44 -8.91 -14.71
CA ASN A 391 -18.35 -7.98 -14.05
C ASN A 391 -18.00 -6.53 -14.40
N VAL A 392 -19.01 -5.71 -14.67
CA VAL A 392 -18.79 -4.28 -14.86
C VAL A 392 -18.77 -3.59 -13.51
N LEU A 393 -17.60 -3.07 -13.15
CA LEU A 393 -17.37 -2.26 -11.96
C LEU A 393 -17.52 -0.78 -12.32
N ARG A 394 -18.41 -0.09 -11.61
CA ARG A 394 -18.74 1.32 -11.86
C ARG A 394 -18.11 2.18 -10.78
N PHE A 395 -17.15 3.02 -11.20
CA PHE A 395 -16.55 4.05 -10.37
C PHE A 395 -17.20 5.41 -10.62
N SER A 396 -16.72 6.46 -9.96
CA SER A 396 -17.31 7.79 -10.07
C SER A 396 -17.30 8.37 -11.50
N HIS A 397 -16.25 8.13 -12.27
CA HIS A 397 -16.05 8.72 -13.60
C HIS A 397 -15.90 7.71 -14.72
N VAL A 398 -15.59 6.47 -14.40
CA VAL A 398 -15.34 5.39 -15.38
C VAL A 398 -16.00 4.09 -14.94
N MET A 399 -16.13 3.15 -15.89
CA MET A 399 -16.45 1.75 -15.62
C MET A 399 -15.37 0.86 -16.25
N HIS A 400 -15.13 -0.28 -15.61
CA HIS A 400 -14.16 -1.29 -16.04
C HIS A 400 -14.78 -2.68 -16.06
N ILE A 401 -14.20 -3.58 -16.84
CA ILE A 401 -14.44 -5.02 -16.71
C ILE A 401 -13.55 -5.54 -15.60
N GLY A 402 -14.15 -6.17 -14.59
CA GLY A 402 -13.45 -6.75 -13.45
C GLY A 402 -13.75 -8.23 -13.28
N SER A 403 -12.76 -8.97 -12.79
CA SER A 403 -12.90 -10.37 -12.39
C SER A 403 -12.24 -10.58 -11.03
N THR A 404 -12.62 -11.65 -10.34
CA THR A 404 -12.00 -12.05 -9.08
C THR A 404 -11.42 -13.43 -9.27
N VAL A 405 -10.12 -13.54 -9.10
CA VAL A 405 -9.42 -14.83 -9.05
C VAL A 405 -9.00 -15.08 -7.62
N SER A 406 -9.28 -16.27 -7.12
CA SER A 406 -8.90 -16.66 -5.76
C SER A 406 -8.27 -18.03 -5.70
N GLY A 407 -7.61 -18.31 -4.57
CA GLY A 407 -7.06 -19.63 -4.26
C GLY A 407 -6.77 -19.75 -2.77
N ARG A 408 -6.69 -20.99 -2.25
CA ARG A 408 -6.22 -21.22 -0.91
C ARG A 408 -4.70 -21.30 -0.92
N ILE A 409 -4.03 -20.53 -0.06
CA ILE A 409 -2.56 -20.62 0.05
C ILE A 409 -2.14 -22.04 0.46
N ALA A 410 -1.07 -22.57 -0.12
CA ALA A 410 -0.53 -23.87 0.25
C ALA A 410 0.06 -23.83 1.67
N ALA A 411 0.05 -24.98 2.36
CA ALA A 411 0.42 -25.07 3.77
C ALA A 411 1.90 -24.71 4.06
N ASP A 412 2.77 -24.81 3.06
CA ASP A 412 4.20 -24.49 3.09
C ASP A 412 4.52 -23.08 2.55
N LYS A 413 3.50 -22.30 2.24
CA LYS A 413 3.61 -20.94 1.66
C LYS A 413 3.11 -19.87 2.63
N ASP A 414 3.64 -18.66 2.49
CA ASP A 414 3.30 -17.51 3.32
C ASP A 414 3.13 -16.22 2.50
N ALA A 415 2.90 -15.09 3.17
CA ALA A 415 2.71 -13.79 2.54
C ALA A 415 3.94 -13.31 1.73
N VAL A 416 5.16 -13.72 2.11
CA VAL A 416 6.38 -13.39 1.36
C VAL A 416 6.41 -14.18 0.05
N ASP A 417 6.05 -15.47 0.06
CA ASP A 417 5.93 -16.28 -1.16
C ASP A 417 4.87 -15.69 -2.11
N VAL A 418 3.80 -15.09 -1.58
CA VAL A 418 2.79 -14.38 -2.40
C VAL A 418 3.41 -13.20 -3.13
N ILE A 419 4.17 -12.34 -2.45
CA ILE A 419 4.89 -11.22 -3.09
C ILE A 419 5.85 -11.74 -4.16
N ASP A 420 6.67 -12.74 -3.84
CA ASP A 420 7.65 -13.36 -4.76
C ASP A 420 6.99 -13.93 -6.03
N SER A 421 5.75 -14.43 -5.91
CA SER A 421 5.01 -15.02 -7.03
C SER A 421 4.33 -13.99 -7.93
N ILE A 422 3.72 -12.96 -7.32
CA ILE A 422 2.82 -12.05 -8.04
C ILE A 422 3.57 -10.83 -8.57
N LEU A 423 4.56 -10.31 -7.82
CA LEU A 423 5.31 -9.12 -8.22
C LEU A 423 6.26 -9.42 -9.40
N PRO A 424 6.31 -8.53 -10.43
CA PRO A 424 5.41 -7.42 -10.67
C PRO A 424 4.06 -7.88 -11.26
N ALA A 425 3.05 -7.02 -11.12
CA ALA A 425 1.75 -7.25 -11.76
C ALA A 425 1.89 -7.41 -13.27
N GLY A 426 1.04 -8.25 -13.86
CA GLY A 426 0.99 -8.43 -15.31
C GLY A 426 0.67 -7.16 -16.07
N THR A 427 -0.20 -6.33 -15.50
CA THR A 427 -0.59 -5.00 -16.02
C THR A 427 0.57 -4.00 -16.07
N LEU A 428 1.69 -4.29 -15.39
CA LEU A 428 2.90 -3.44 -15.34
C LEU A 428 4.14 -4.11 -15.93
N SER A 429 4.03 -5.34 -16.43
CA SER A 429 5.14 -6.10 -17.02
C SER A 429 4.84 -6.52 -18.45
N GLY A 430 4.14 -7.59 -18.65
CA GLY A 430 3.77 -8.13 -19.96
C GLY A 430 3.70 -9.66 -19.98
N ALA A 431 3.58 -10.22 -21.17
CA ALA A 431 3.39 -11.66 -21.35
C ALA A 431 4.28 -12.17 -22.50
N PRO A 432 5.08 -13.25 -22.29
CA PRO A 432 5.41 -13.90 -21.02
C PRO A 432 6.18 -13.01 -20.03
N LYS A 433 5.83 -13.05 -18.74
CA LYS A 433 6.28 -12.10 -17.70
C LYS A 433 7.82 -11.92 -17.66
N LEU A 434 8.59 -13.01 -17.55
CA LEU A 434 10.05 -12.92 -17.40
C LEU A 434 10.72 -12.24 -18.61
N ARG A 435 10.34 -12.63 -19.83
CA ARG A 435 10.91 -12.05 -21.03
C ARG A 435 10.53 -10.56 -21.18
N ALA A 436 9.28 -10.22 -20.86
CA ALA A 436 8.84 -8.82 -20.82
C ALA A 436 9.67 -7.99 -19.82
N CYS A 437 9.91 -8.50 -18.61
CA CYS A 437 10.75 -7.82 -17.60
C CYS A 437 12.21 -7.63 -18.07
N GLN A 438 12.79 -8.59 -18.80
CA GLN A 438 14.11 -8.45 -19.41
C GLN A 438 14.14 -7.29 -20.42
N ILE A 439 13.15 -7.26 -21.32
CA ILE A 439 13.03 -6.23 -22.34
C ILE A 439 12.83 -4.84 -21.72
N ILE A 440 11.96 -4.74 -20.70
CA ILE A 440 11.76 -3.50 -19.93
C ILE A 440 13.09 -2.99 -19.38
N SER A 441 13.82 -3.85 -18.68
CA SER A 441 15.12 -3.50 -18.10
C SER A 441 16.15 -3.06 -19.16
N GLU A 442 16.11 -3.66 -20.38
CA GLU A 442 16.97 -3.30 -21.50
C GLU A 442 16.64 -1.93 -22.08
N LEU A 443 15.35 -1.65 -22.24
CA LEU A 443 14.90 -0.44 -22.93
C LEU A 443 14.89 0.78 -22.01
N GLU A 444 14.45 0.62 -20.76
CA GLU A 444 14.38 1.71 -19.79
C GLU A 444 15.76 2.02 -19.16
N GLY A 445 16.61 1.02 -18.95
CA GLY A 445 17.99 1.21 -18.47
C GLY A 445 18.11 1.78 -17.04
N ALA A 446 17.02 1.86 -16.28
CA ALA A 446 16.96 2.36 -14.92
C ALA A 446 15.99 1.53 -14.07
N LYS A 447 16.21 1.50 -12.74
CA LYS A 447 15.24 0.94 -11.80
C LYS A 447 13.93 1.72 -11.86
N ARG A 448 12.80 0.99 -11.82
CA ARG A 448 11.46 1.60 -11.73
C ARG A 448 11.13 2.10 -10.32
N GLY A 449 11.78 1.53 -9.31
CA GLY A 449 11.49 1.84 -7.93
C GLY A 449 10.08 1.43 -7.54
N ILE A 450 9.32 2.33 -6.92
CA ILE A 450 7.97 2.05 -6.43
C ILE A 450 6.96 1.83 -7.58
N TYR A 451 7.19 2.43 -8.74
CA TYR A 451 6.29 2.26 -9.89
C TYR A 451 6.26 0.80 -10.37
N GLY A 452 5.07 0.20 -10.34
CA GLY A 452 4.86 -1.21 -10.67
C GLY A 452 5.26 -2.18 -9.55
N GLY A 453 5.70 -1.66 -8.40
CA GLY A 453 5.93 -2.40 -7.17
C GLY A 453 4.65 -2.66 -6.37
N ALA A 454 4.80 -3.08 -5.12
CA ALA A 454 3.73 -3.33 -4.16
C ALA A 454 3.81 -2.34 -3.00
N ILE A 455 2.69 -1.73 -2.61
CA ILE A 455 2.58 -0.86 -1.42
C ILE A 455 1.45 -1.40 -0.54
N GLY A 456 1.68 -1.53 0.76
CA GLY A 456 0.66 -2.01 1.68
C GLY A 456 1.23 -2.60 2.96
N TYR A 457 0.59 -3.67 3.44
CA TYR A 457 0.99 -4.29 4.69
C TYR A 457 1.03 -5.81 4.65
N LEU A 458 1.90 -6.38 5.50
CA LEU A 458 1.90 -7.78 5.94
C LEU A 458 1.63 -7.77 7.44
N ASP A 459 0.49 -8.33 7.88
CA ASP A 459 0.15 -8.31 9.29
C ASP A 459 0.82 -9.44 10.11
N PHE A 460 0.79 -9.33 11.43
CA PHE A 460 1.39 -10.32 12.32
C PHE A 460 0.57 -11.62 12.43
N SER A 461 -0.62 -11.70 11.85
CA SER A 461 -1.42 -12.92 11.78
C SER A 461 -1.18 -13.72 10.50
N GLY A 462 -0.38 -13.16 9.55
CA GLY A 462 -0.02 -13.77 8.28
C GLY A 462 -0.88 -13.34 7.11
N ASN A 463 -1.72 -12.32 7.27
CA ASN A 463 -2.46 -11.71 6.16
C ASN A 463 -1.62 -10.66 5.41
N LEU A 464 -2.05 -10.33 4.20
CA LEU A 464 -1.41 -9.37 3.32
C LEU A 464 -2.49 -8.56 2.60
N ASP A 465 -2.28 -7.25 2.46
CA ASP A 465 -3.09 -6.42 1.56
C ASP A 465 -2.18 -5.37 0.91
N THR A 466 -2.04 -5.45 -0.41
CA THR A 466 -1.14 -4.59 -1.17
C THR A 466 -1.77 -4.13 -2.47
N CYS A 467 -1.52 -2.87 -2.81
CA CYS A 467 -1.84 -2.33 -4.13
C CYS A 467 -0.62 -2.29 -5.05
N ILE A 468 -0.88 -2.16 -6.32
CA ILE A 468 0.17 -1.87 -7.32
C ILE A 468 0.61 -0.42 -7.16
N GLY A 469 1.92 -0.18 -7.19
CA GLY A 469 2.50 1.16 -7.16
C GLY A 469 2.27 1.93 -8.47
N ILE A 470 1.06 2.45 -8.68
CA ILE A 470 0.66 3.29 -9.81
C ILE A 470 -0.15 4.49 -9.34
N ARG A 471 -0.31 5.49 -10.19
CA ARG A 471 -1.02 6.73 -9.83
C ARG A 471 -0.45 7.36 -8.57
N LEU A 472 0.85 7.46 -8.51
CA LEU A 472 1.59 7.96 -7.36
C LEU A 472 2.62 9.01 -7.73
N ALA A 473 2.92 9.88 -6.78
CA ALA A 473 4.13 10.68 -6.72
C ALA A 473 4.96 10.21 -5.54
N TYR A 474 6.27 10.14 -5.69
CA TYR A 474 7.19 9.99 -4.58
C TYR A 474 8.27 11.07 -4.62
N LYS A 475 8.80 11.41 -3.44
CA LYS A 475 9.92 12.32 -3.31
C LYS A 475 11.07 11.59 -2.62
N LYS A 476 12.24 11.58 -3.28
CA LYS A 476 13.48 10.98 -2.82
C LYS A 476 14.65 11.87 -3.25
N ASN A 477 15.64 12.05 -2.38
CA ASN A 477 16.85 12.84 -2.68
C ASN A 477 16.57 14.24 -3.23
N GLY A 478 15.50 14.92 -2.78
CA GLY A 478 15.12 16.25 -3.27
C GLY A 478 14.53 16.27 -4.67
N GLU A 479 14.10 15.12 -5.21
CA GLU A 479 13.41 15.02 -6.49
C GLU A 479 12.02 14.42 -6.31
N VAL A 480 11.00 15.04 -6.90
CA VAL A 480 9.67 14.45 -7.10
C VAL A 480 9.65 13.67 -8.40
N CYS A 481 9.10 12.46 -8.35
CA CYS A 481 8.91 11.60 -9.50
C CYS A 481 7.45 11.13 -9.58
N VAL A 482 6.89 11.24 -10.77
CA VAL A 482 5.62 10.62 -11.19
C VAL A 482 5.96 9.71 -12.37
N GLN A 483 5.56 8.43 -12.32
CA GLN A 483 5.85 7.49 -13.41
C GLN A 483 4.56 6.84 -13.92
N SER A 484 4.50 6.65 -15.23
CA SER A 484 3.38 5.99 -15.89
C SER A 484 3.86 5.23 -17.12
N GLY A 485 3.01 4.37 -17.69
CA GLY A 485 3.38 3.57 -18.84
C GLY A 485 2.19 3.15 -19.71
N ALA A 486 2.51 2.67 -20.90
CA ALA A 486 1.55 2.13 -21.85
C ALA A 486 1.88 0.68 -22.21
N GLY A 487 0.85 -0.12 -22.45
CA GLY A 487 0.96 -1.51 -22.90
C GLY A 487 1.17 -1.59 -24.41
N ILE A 488 2.33 -2.09 -24.81
CA ILE A 488 2.73 -2.19 -26.22
C ILE A 488 2.35 -3.55 -26.78
N VAL A 489 1.62 -3.55 -27.85
CA VAL A 489 1.19 -4.72 -28.64
C VAL A 489 1.61 -4.56 -30.11
N ALA A 490 1.41 -5.58 -30.93
CA ALA A 490 1.84 -5.58 -32.34
C ALA A 490 1.30 -4.37 -33.14
N ASP A 491 0.04 -4.00 -32.91
CA ASP A 491 -0.65 -2.92 -33.62
C ASP A 491 -0.50 -1.54 -32.94
N SER A 492 0.34 -1.42 -31.89
CA SER A 492 0.60 -0.16 -31.21
C SER A 492 1.17 0.89 -32.16
N VAL A 493 0.68 2.13 -32.01
CA VAL A 493 1.19 3.29 -32.77
C VAL A 493 2.08 4.11 -31.84
N PRO A 494 3.42 4.19 -32.06
CA PRO A 494 4.38 4.76 -31.12
C PRO A 494 3.97 6.12 -30.54
N ALA A 495 3.52 7.04 -31.39
CA ALA A 495 3.08 8.37 -30.95
C ALA A 495 1.80 8.34 -30.06
N ARG A 496 0.91 7.37 -30.27
CA ARG A 496 -0.28 7.18 -29.44
C ARG A 496 0.08 6.61 -28.07
N GLU A 497 1.03 5.67 -28.03
CA GLU A 497 1.50 5.07 -26.78
C GLU A 497 2.21 6.11 -25.89
N PHE A 498 3.02 6.99 -26.49
CA PHE A 498 3.60 8.13 -25.76
C PHE A 498 2.52 9.05 -25.19
N GLN A 499 1.48 9.36 -25.98
CA GLN A 499 0.36 10.18 -25.52
C GLN A 499 -0.44 9.47 -24.41
N GLU A 500 -0.63 8.16 -24.52
CA GLU A 500 -1.31 7.36 -23.47
C GLU A 500 -0.51 7.37 -22.17
N CYS A 501 0.80 7.15 -22.24
CA CYS A 501 1.69 7.25 -21.09
C CYS A 501 1.54 8.62 -20.42
N THR A 502 1.65 9.71 -21.18
CA THR A 502 1.46 11.09 -20.69
C THR A 502 0.08 11.30 -20.07
N ASN A 503 -0.98 10.79 -20.71
CA ASN A 503 -2.35 10.91 -20.21
C ASN A 503 -2.56 10.19 -18.88
N LYS A 504 -1.94 9.02 -18.69
CA LYS A 504 -2.01 8.25 -17.44
C LYS A 504 -1.32 8.95 -16.27
N ALA A 505 -0.27 9.74 -16.52
CA ALA A 505 0.40 10.54 -15.49
C ALA A 505 -0.40 11.79 -15.10
N ARG A 506 -1.24 12.30 -16.01
CA ARG A 506 -1.84 13.65 -15.93
C ARG A 506 -2.47 13.97 -14.58
N ALA A 507 -3.30 13.07 -14.04
CA ALA A 507 -4.02 13.33 -12.79
C ALA A 507 -3.05 13.57 -11.61
N VAL A 508 -1.95 12.81 -11.55
CA VAL A 508 -0.94 12.97 -10.50
C VAL A 508 -0.09 14.22 -10.74
N VAL A 509 0.31 14.49 -11.98
CA VAL A 509 1.05 15.71 -12.35
C VAL A 509 0.22 16.98 -12.02
N GLU A 510 -1.07 16.95 -12.33
CA GLU A 510 -1.98 18.07 -11.99
C GLU A 510 -2.13 18.22 -10.47
N ALA A 511 -2.18 17.12 -9.71
CA ALA A 511 -2.23 17.17 -8.25
C ALA A 511 -0.93 17.74 -7.66
N VAL A 512 0.25 17.38 -8.21
CA VAL A 512 1.54 17.95 -7.81
C VAL A 512 1.56 19.47 -8.07
N ARG A 513 1.14 19.90 -9.25
CA ARG A 513 1.07 21.34 -9.59
C ARG A 513 0.06 22.11 -8.73
N ALA A 514 -1.10 21.51 -8.45
CA ALA A 514 -2.13 22.14 -7.62
C ALA A 514 -1.70 22.27 -6.15
N ALA A 515 -0.81 21.39 -5.68
CA ALA A 515 -0.28 21.42 -4.32
C ALA A 515 0.95 22.35 -4.16
N GLU A 516 1.49 22.89 -5.27
CA GLU A 516 2.62 23.79 -5.22
C GLU A 516 2.26 25.10 -4.47
N GLY A 517 3.08 25.47 -3.50
CA GLY A 517 2.83 26.63 -2.63
C GLY A 517 1.88 26.35 -1.47
N GLY A 518 1.34 25.15 -1.35
CA GLY A 518 0.42 24.71 -0.30
C GLY A 518 -1.06 24.92 -0.65
N LEU A 519 -1.91 24.14 0.00
CA LEU A 519 -3.38 24.28 -0.09
C LEU A 519 -3.87 25.19 1.05
N ALA A 520 -4.75 26.12 0.72
CA ALA A 520 -5.35 27.06 1.68
C ALA A 520 -6.24 26.33 2.71
#